data_29f7ec9e49348d1c36b4fd0d113d81c6
#
_entry.id   29f7ec9e49348d1c36b4fd0d113d81c6
#
_cell.length_a   1.000
_cell.length_b   1.000
_cell.length_c   1.000
_cell.angle_alpha   90.00
_cell.angle_beta   90.00
_cell.angle_gamma   90.00
#
_symmetry.space_group_name_H-M   'P 1'
#
loop_
_entity.id
_entity.type
_entity.pdbx_description
1 polymer ?
#
loop_
_entity_poly.entity_id
_entity_poly.type
_entity_poly.pdbx_seq_one_letter_code
_entity_poly.pdbx_strand_id
1 'polypeptide(L)'
;MKTRVITAVVALIVFLPLLFLGGDYFKFTTYALGVMAMYEIVRMTFKETNIVILTLSSIVGALLFLHKDISSLLQYALVYLILIAMLATIVCTGHKIKIVEIGVIIFVTVYIFVGFYCLFMLRNFSLSHVAYLLLTIWFTDSFAYFGGMKFGKNKLSPKISPNKSIEGSVIGSLSSIVIAVLFFNTTSIFSNLLIAIIVTLIVSVIGQFGDLIESAYKREYQVKDSSNLLPGHGGIFDRFDSVILSAPCLIILLNIF
;
A
#
# COMPACT_ATOMS: atom_id res chain seq x y z
N MET A 1 -17.55 4.45 -18.36
CA MET A 1 -17.87 3.29 -17.50
C MET A 1 -17.28 1.98 -18.04
N LYS A 2 -17.44 1.64 -19.33
CA LYS A 2 -16.93 0.37 -19.91
C LYS A 2 -15.42 0.16 -19.67
N THR A 3 -14.58 1.16 -19.94
CA THR A 3 -13.12 1.06 -19.75
C THR A 3 -12.74 0.71 -18.30
N ARG A 4 -13.41 1.33 -17.33
CA ARG A 4 -13.17 1.05 -15.89
C ARG A 4 -13.45 -0.41 -15.54
N VAL A 5 -14.63 -0.91 -15.94
CA VAL A 5 -15.00 -2.30 -15.65
C VAL A 5 -14.00 -3.28 -16.29
N ILE A 6 -13.63 -3.05 -17.56
CA ILE A 6 -12.67 -3.90 -18.27
C ILE A 6 -11.31 -3.91 -17.53
N THR A 7 -10.79 -2.75 -17.17
CA THR A 7 -9.48 -2.66 -16.47
C THR A 7 -9.52 -3.37 -15.12
N ALA A 8 -10.61 -3.22 -14.33
CA ALA A 8 -10.76 -3.93 -13.06
C ALA A 8 -10.79 -5.44 -13.24
N VAL A 9 -11.57 -5.92 -14.22
CA VAL A 9 -11.68 -7.35 -14.51
C VAL A 9 -10.33 -7.92 -14.96
N VAL A 10 -9.62 -7.23 -15.86
CA VAL A 10 -8.29 -7.67 -16.32
C VAL A 10 -7.30 -7.70 -15.16
N ALA A 11 -7.26 -6.65 -14.32
CA ALA A 11 -6.38 -6.61 -13.15
C ALA A 11 -6.68 -7.76 -12.18
N LEU A 12 -7.95 -8.07 -11.92
CA LEU A 12 -8.35 -9.20 -11.07
C LEU A 12 -7.99 -10.55 -11.70
N ILE A 13 -8.22 -10.73 -13.02
CA ILE A 13 -7.86 -11.96 -13.74
C ILE A 13 -6.35 -12.24 -13.67
N VAL A 14 -5.51 -11.19 -13.63
CA VAL A 14 -4.07 -11.36 -13.49
C VAL A 14 -3.66 -11.53 -12.02
N PHE A 15 -4.20 -10.73 -11.12
CA PHE A 15 -3.78 -10.72 -9.72
C PHE A 15 -4.24 -11.96 -8.94
N LEU A 16 -5.50 -12.41 -9.12
CA LEU A 16 -6.04 -13.53 -8.35
C LEU A 16 -5.30 -14.85 -8.60
N PRO A 17 -5.02 -15.29 -9.85
CA PRO A 17 -4.23 -16.51 -10.05
C PRO A 17 -2.87 -16.47 -9.40
N LEU A 18 -2.15 -15.32 -9.45
CA LEU A 18 -0.84 -15.14 -8.83
C LEU A 18 -0.96 -15.17 -7.30
N LEU A 19 -2.02 -14.60 -6.75
CA LEU A 19 -2.34 -14.70 -5.33
C LEU A 19 -2.61 -16.15 -4.91
N PHE A 20 -3.38 -16.92 -5.70
CA PHE A 20 -3.67 -18.32 -5.39
C PHE A 20 -2.44 -19.22 -5.51
N LEU A 21 -1.60 -19.02 -6.51
CA LEU A 21 -0.34 -19.75 -6.67
C LEU A 21 0.61 -19.51 -5.48
N GLY A 22 0.72 -18.26 -5.02
CA GLY A 22 1.58 -17.93 -3.87
C GLY A 22 3.08 -18.10 -4.17
N GLY A 23 3.87 -18.36 -3.12
CA GLY A 23 5.30 -18.61 -3.25
C GLY A 23 6.05 -17.54 -4.04
N ASP A 24 6.99 -17.96 -4.88
CA ASP A 24 7.82 -17.05 -5.67
C ASP A 24 7.00 -16.26 -6.71
N TYR A 25 5.93 -16.83 -7.25
CA TYR A 25 5.04 -16.11 -8.18
C TYR A 25 4.43 -14.87 -7.53
N PHE A 26 3.94 -15.00 -6.30
CA PHE A 26 3.38 -13.87 -5.58
C PHE A 26 4.46 -12.93 -5.04
N LYS A 27 5.65 -13.44 -4.70
CA LYS A 27 6.84 -12.66 -4.35
C LYS A 27 7.22 -11.70 -5.47
N PHE A 28 7.36 -12.22 -6.70
CA PHE A 28 7.67 -11.39 -7.86
C PHE A 28 6.54 -10.42 -8.21
N THR A 29 5.29 -10.84 -8.06
CA THR A 29 4.13 -9.98 -8.29
C THR A 29 4.14 -8.78 -7.36
N THR A 30 4.27 -8.99 -6.05
CA THR A 30 4.28 -7.91 -5.07
C THR A 30 5.49 -7.00 -5.23
N TYR A 31 6.67 -7.55 -5.58
CA TYR A 31 7.82 -6.75 -5.93
C TYR A 31 7.58 -5.87 -7.18
N ALA A 32 7.01 -6.45 -8.24
CA ALA A 32 6.68 -5.71 -9.47
C ALA A 32 5.67 -4.60 -9.22
N LEU A 33 4.63 -4.84 -8.40
CA LEU A 33 3.68 -3.82 -7.97
C LEU A 33 4.37 -2.69 -7.20
N GLY A 34 5.36 -3.02 -6.35
CA GLY A 34 6.18 -2.03 -5.64
C GLY A 34 7.00 -1.17 -6.60
N VAL A 35 7.62 -1.77 -7.62
CA VAL A 35 8.37 -1.04 -8.66
C VAL A 35 7.44 -0.13 -9.48
N MET A 36 6.23 -0.60 -9.85
CA MET A 36 5.24 0.20 -10.55
C MET A 36 4.75 1.38 -9.70
N ALA A 37 4.44 1.17 -8.44
CA ALA A 37 4.06 2.24 -7.52
C ALA A 37 5.21 3.24 -7.34
N MET A 38 6.46 2.76 -7.24
CA MET A 38 7.63 3.63 -7.14
C MET A 38 7.87 4.44 -8.41
N TYR A 39 7.63 3.86 -9.59
CA TYR A 39 7.65 4.58 -10.85
C TYR A 39 6.66 5.76 -10.86
N GLU A 40 5.44 5.55 -10.37
CA GLU A 40 4.42 6.60 -10.27
C GLU A 40 4.88 7.72 -9.33
N ILE A 41 5.42 7.38 -8.18
CA ILE A 41 5.95 8.33 -7.21
C ILE A 41 7.10 9.16 -7.79
N VAL A 42 8.09 8.51 -8.41
CA VAL A 42 9.23 9.20 -9.03
C VAL A 42 8.74 10.18 -10.10
N ARG A 43 7.78 9.74 -10.93
CA ARG A 43 7.20 10.58 -11.97
C ARG A 43 6.40 11.76 -11.43
N MET A 44 5.66 11.58 -10.34
CA MET A 44 4.95 12.67 -9.66
C MET A 44 5.95 13.69 -9.07
N THR A 45 6.99 13.20 -8.40
CA THR A 45 7.97 14.05 -7.70
C THR A 45 8.80 14.90 -8.68
N PHE A 46 9.30 14.29 -9.76
CA PHE A 46 10.21 14.96 -10.70
C PHE A 46 9.53 15.44 -11.98
N LYS A 47 8.23 15.20 -12.17
CA LYS A 47 7.44 15.46 -13.39
C LYS A 47 7.92 14.69 -14.62
N GLU A 48 8.98 13.90 -14.48
CA GLU A 48 9.57 13.05 -15.50
C GLU A 48 10.09 11.75 -14.85
N THR A 49 10.38 10.74 -15.65
CA THR A 49 10.92 9.48 -15.13
C THR A 49 12.43 9.61 -14.91
N ASN A 50 12.85 9.79 -13.65
CA ASN A 50 14.25 9.72 -13.29
C ASN A 50 14.65 8.25 -13.12
N ILE A 51 15.23 7.68 -14.19
CA ILE A 51 15.59 6.25 -14.24
C ILE A 51 16.62 5.88 -13.17
N VAL A 52 17.58 6.75 -12.86
CA VAL A 52 18.60 6.49 -11.85
C VAL A 52 17.96 6.31 -10.46
N ILE A 53 17.11 7.25 -10.07
CA ILE A 53 16.41 7.19 -8.77
C ILE A 53 15.47 5.99 -8.73
N LEU A 54 14.71 5.73 -9.79
CA LEU A 54 13.84 4.56 -9.87
C LEU A 54 14.62 3.25 -9.73
N THR A 55 15.76 3.13 -10.40
CA THR A 55 16.60 1.93 -10.34
C THR A 55 17.16 1.75 -8.92
N LEU A 56 17.71 2.80 -8.31
CA LEU A 56 18.24 2.74 -6.94
C LEU A 56 17.15 2.35 -5.94
N SER A 57 15.96 2.96 -6.03
CA SER A 57 14.82 2.58 -5.18
C SER A 57 14.38 1.12 -5.38
N SER A 58 14.36 0.66 -6.63
CA SER A 58 13.99 -0.73 -6.96
C SER A 58 15.01 -1.73 -6.42
N ILE A 59 16.31 -1.39 -6.41
CA ILE A 59 17.35 -2.25 -5.81
C ILE A 59 17.18 -2.32 -4.29
N VAL A 60 16.84 -1.22 -3.60
CA VAL A 60 16.51 -1.27 -2.16
C VAL A 60 15.35 -2.23 -1.92
N GLY A 61 14.29 -2.15 -2.74
CA GLY A 61 13.18 -3.08 -2.69
C GLY A 61 13.60 -4.53 -2.91
N ALA A 62 14.42 -4.80 -3.93
CA ALA A 62 14.93 -6.14 -4.20
C ALA A 62 15.73 -6.72 -3.03
N LEU A 63 16.58 -5.92 -2.40
CA LEU A 63 17.32 -6.34 -1.21
C LEU A 63 16.38 -6.71 -0.05
N LEU A 64 15.27 -6.00 0.13
CA LEU A 64 14.28 -6.36 1.13
C LEU A 64 13.63 -7.72 0.83
N PHE A 65 13.28 -7.97 -0.43
CA PHE A 65 12.67 -9.24 -0.85
C PHE A 65 13.65 -10.44 -0.84
N LEU A 66 14.95 -10.17 -0.89
CA LEU A 66 16.03 -11.16 -0.84
C LEU A 66 16.66 -11.33 0.55
N HIS A 67 16.05 -10.78 1.62
CA HIS A 67 16.65 -10.73 2.95
C HIS A 67 17.05 -12.11 3.54
N LYS A 68 16.38 -13.18 3.12
CA LYS A 68 16.71 -14.56 3.55
C LYS A 68 17.92 -15.16 2.81
N ASP A 69 18.23 -14.60 1.63
CA ASP A 69 19.24 -15.13 0.72
C ASP A 69 20.60 -14.43 0.89
N ILE A 70 20.62 -13.30 1.63
CA ILE A 70 21.80 -12.45 1.82
C ILE A 70 22.06 -12.29 3.32
N SER A 71 23.33 -12.32 3.72
CA SER A 71 23.68 -12.06 5.12
C SER A 71 23.23 -10.67 5.54
N SER A 72 22.71 -10.53 6.76
CA SER A 72 22.15 -9.27 7.27
C SER A 72 23.16 -8.12 7.23
N LEU A 73 24.43 -8.38 7.55
CA LEU A 73 25.48 -7.36 7.49
C LEU A 73 25.69 -6.83 6.07
N LEU A 74 25.78 -7.73 5.07
CA LEU A 74 25.93 -7.34 3.68
C LEU A 74 24.70 -6.59 3.18
N GLN A 75 23.50 -7.01 3.57
CA GLN A 75 22.25 -6.33 3.23
C GLN A 75 22.23 -4.90 3.75
N TYR A 76 22.56 -4.68 5.03
CA TYR A 76 22.61 -3.33 5.61
C TYR A 76 23.66 -2.46 4.91
N ALA A 77 24.84 -3.01 4.61
CA ALA A 77 25.90 -2.28 3.90
C ALA A 77 25.44 -1.88 2.48
N LEU A 78 24.78 -2.78 1.74
CA LEU A 78 24.27 -2.48 0.40
C LEU A 78 23.16 -1.42 0.43
N VAL A 79 22.21 -1.53 1.35
CA VAL A 79 21.15 -0.51 1.51
C VAL A 79 21.79 0.84 1.83
N TYR A 80 22.75 0.89 2.77
CA TYR A 80 23.45 2.13 3.10
C TYR A 80 24.15 2.75 1.88
N LEU A 81 24.88 1.95 1.09
CA LEU A 81 25.55 2.44 -0.12
C LEU A 81 24.58 2.98 -1.15
N ILE A 82 23.41 2.34 -1.32
CA ILE A 82 22.38 2.81 -2.25
C ILE A 82 21.78 4.13 -1.77
N LEU A 83 21.53 4.27 -0.47
CA LEU A 83 21.05 5.54 0.10
C LEU A 83 22.07 6.67 -0.11
N ILE A 84 23.35 6.39 0.06
CA ILE A 84 24.43 7.35 -0.26
C ILE A 84 24.45 7.67 -1.76
N ALA A 85 24.28 6.68 -2.64
CA ALA A 85 24.20 6.92 -4.08
C ALA A 85 22.99 7.80 -4.45
N MET A 86 21.85 7.62 -3.78
CA MET A 86 20.67 8.50 -3.96
C MET A 86 20.99 9.94 -3.53
N LEU A 87 21.66 10.15 -2.40
CA LEU A 87 22.10 11.47 -1.97
C LEU A 87 23.14 12.08 -2.93
N ALA A 88 24.05 11.27 -3.47
CA ALA A 88 25.06 11.73 -4.42
C ALA A 88 24.43 12.25 -5.73
N THR A 89 23.19 11.84 -6.09
CA THR A 89 22.51 12.40 -7.27
C THR A 89 22.31 13.92 -7.17
N ILE A 90 22.20 14.48 -5.96
CA ILE A 90 22.08 15.93 -5.72
C ILE A 90 23.34 16.63 -6.25
N VAL A 91 24.50 16.09 -5.91
CA VAL A 91 25.81 16.65 -6.31
C VAL A 91 26.02 16.46 -7.82
N CYS A 92 25.79 15.23 -8.32
CA CYS A 92 25.99 14.88 -9.73
C CYS A 92 25.08 15.66 -10.68
N THR A 93 23.89 16.08 -10.23
CA THR A 93 22.97 16.90 -11.03
C THR A 93 23.20 18.40 -10.91
N GLY A 94 24.21 18.83 -10.14
CA GLY A 94 24.46 20.26 -9.92
C GLY A 94 23.29 20.96 -9.20
N HIS A 95 22.70 20.28 -8.21
CA HIS A 95 21.59 20.81 -7.40
C HIS A 95 20.24 20.94 -8.14
N LYS A 96 20.10 20.34 -9.32
CA LYS A 96 18.79 20.31 -10.00
C LYS A 96 17.75 19.49 -9.22
N ILE A 97 18.20 18.47 -8.50
CA ILE A 97 17.39 17.68 -7.58
C ILE A 97 17.57 18.23 -6.17
N LYS A 98 16.48 18.51 -5.47
CA LYS A 98 16.50 19.08 -4.12
C LYS A 98 16.67 17.97 -3.07
N ILE A 99 17.36 18.30 -1.97
CA ILE A 99 17.55 17.35 -0.86
C ILE A 99 16.23 16.86 -0.27
N VAL A 100 15.21 17.71 -0.23
CA VAL A 100 13.87 17.37 0.26
C VAL A 100 13.21 16.31 -0.65
N GLU A 101 13.37 16.44 -1.97
CA GLU A 101 12.82 15.46 -2.94
C GLU A 101 13.46 14.09 -2.74
N ILE A 102 14.77 14.03 -2.55
CA ILE A 102 15.47 12.76 -2.26
C ILE A 102 15.05 12.20 -0.90
N GLY A 103 14.92 13.03 0.13
CA GLY A 103 14.44 12.59 1.45
C GLY A 103 13.05 11.98 1.38
N VAL A 104 12.14 12.59 0.65
CA VAL A 104 10.80 12.06 0.40
C VAL A 104 10.86 10.73 -0.36
N ILE A 105 11.66 10.64 -1.41
CA ILE A 105 11.83 9.40 -2.19
C ILE A 105 12.38 8.27 -1.32
N ILE A 106 13.38 8.52 -0.49
CA ILE A 106 13.95 7.50 0.41
C ILE A 106 12.85 7.00 1.36
N PHE A 107 12.11 7.91 2.01
CA PHE A 107 11.03 7.53 2.91
C PHE A 107 9.94 6.69 2.19
N VAL A 108 9.48 7.17 1.04
CA VAL A 108 8.41 6.50 0.28
C VAL A 108 8.89 5.16 -0.31
N THR A 109 10.18 5.04 -0.66
CA THR A 109 10.78 3.75 -1.07
C THR A 109 10.59 2.70 0.03
N VAL A 110 10.96 3.03 1.27
CA VAL A 110 10.78 2.13 2.41
C VAL A 110 9.29 1.84 2.62
N TYR A 111 8.45 2.87 2.63
CA TYR A 111 7.00 2.75 2.83
C TYR A 111 6.34 1.77 1.83
N ILE A 112 6.62 1.94 0.54
CA ILE A 112 6.05 1.11 -0.53
C ILE A 112 6.57 -0.34 -0.45
N PHE A 113 7.89 -0.52 -0.43
CA PHE A 113 8.45 -1.87 -0.50
C PHE A 113 8.24 -2.68 0.78
N VAL A 114 8.22 -2.04 1.96
CA VAL A 114 7.82 -2.72 3.22
C VAL A 114 6.35 -3.13 3.14
N GLY A 115 5.46 -2.26 2.66
CA GLY A 115 4.04 -2.58 2.50
C GLY A 115 3.80 -3.80 1.60
N PHE A 116 4.39 -3.81 0.40
CA PHE A 116 4.27 -4.95 -0.53
C PHE A 116 4.98 -6.20 -0.05
N TYR A 117 6.13 -6.07 0.63
CA TYR A 117 6.81 -7.19 1.25
C TYR A 117 5.95 -7.83 2.36
N CYS A 118 5.31 -7.01 3.21
CA CYS A 118 4.39 -7.50 4.22
C CYS A 118 3.15 -8.17 3.61
N LEU A 119 2.64 -7.67 2.49
CA LEU A 119 1.57 -8.34 1.75
C LEU A 119 2.00 -9.73 1.26
N PHE A 120 3.22 -9.86 0.73
CA PHE A 120 3.82 -11.16 0.40
C PHE A 120 3.96 -12.06 1.62
N MET A 121 4.45 -11.54 2.76
CA MET A 121 4.60 -12.31 4.00
C MET A 121 3.26 -12.82 4.54
N LEU A 122 2.21 -12.01 4.50
CA LEU A 122 0.84 -12.45 4.85
C LEU A 122 0.38 -13.62 3.99
N ARG A 123 0.73 -13.62 2.68
CA ARG A 123 0.42 -14.75 1.79
C ARG A 123 1.21 -16.00 2.17
N ASN A 124 2.44 -15.86 2.65
CA ASN A 124 3.25 -16.98 3.12
C ASN A 124 2.71 -17.57 4.44
N PHE A 125 2.07 -16.78 5.29
CA PHE A 125 1.36 -17.33 6.45
C PHE A 125 0.18 -18.21 5.99
N SER A 126 -0.74 -17.66 5.22
CA SER A 126 -1.78 -18.40 4.50
C SER A 126 -2.53 -17.48 3.53
N LEU A 127 -3.28 -18.08 2.61
CA LEU A 127 -4.21 -17.36 1.75
C LEU A 127 -5.26 -16.60 2.58
N SER A 128 -5.70 -17.17 3.71
CA SER A 128 -6.70 -16.56 4.58
C SER A 128 -6.25 -15.23 5.18
N HIS A 129 -4.94 -15.06 5.49
CA HIS A 129 -4.43 -13.79 6.03
C HIS A 129 -4.52 -12.65 5.02
N VAL A 130 -4.17 -12.91 3.76
CA VAL A 130 -4.30 -11.89 2.70
C VAL A 130 -5.76 -11.62 2.38
N ALA A 131 -6.58 -12.68 2.27
CA ALA A 131 -8.02 -12.52 2.05
C ALA A 131 -8.68 -11.69 3.16
N TYR A 132 -8.32 -11.96 4.42
CA TYR A 132 -8.76 -11.18 5.56
C TYR A 132 -8.39 -9.69 5.41
N LEU A 133 -7.13 -9.37 5.11
CA LEU A 133 -6.69 -7.99 4.92
C LEU A 133 -7.47 -7.30 3.80
N LEU A 134 -7.50 -7.92 2.61
CA LEU A 134 -8.15 -7.31 1.44
C LEU A 134 -9.66 -7.14 1.65
N LEU A 135 -10.34 -8.13 2.20
CA LEU A 135 -11.78 -8.02 2.49
C LEU A 135 -12.08 -6.99 3.56
N THR A 136 -11.24 -6.88 4.61
CA THR A 136 -11.39 -5.84 5.62
C THR A 136 -11.31 -4.45 5.00
N ILE A 137 -10.31 -4.19 4.15
CA ILE A 137 -10.14 -2.90 3.47
C ILE A 137 -11.33 -2.64 2.52
N TRP A 138 -11.64 -3.57 1.61
CA TRP A 138 -12.72 -3.37 0.64
C TRP A 138 -14.08 -3.18 1.30
N PHE A 139 -14.34 -3.89 2.40
CA PHE A 139 -15.58 -3.75 3.16
C PHE A 139 -15.63 -2.37 3.84
N THR A 140 -14.54 -1.98 4.50
CA THR A 140 -14.39 -0.65 5.10
C THR A 140 -14.65 0.45 4.09
N ASP A 141 -13.98 0.43 2.93
CA ASP A 141 -14.08 1.48 1.91
C ASP A 141 -15.49 1.56 1.30
N SER A 142 -16.08 0.39 1.00
CA SER A 142 -17.43 0.32 0.46
C SER A 142 -18.46 0.91 1.41
N PHE A 143 -18.43 0.52 2.68
CA PHE A 143 -19.38 1.01 3.67
C PHE A 143 -19.08 2.43 4.12
N ALA A 144 -17.81 2.86 4.12
CA ALA A 144 -17.45 4.25 4.33
C ALA A 144 -18.01 5.15 3.21
N TYR A 145 -17.97 4.71 1.97
CA TYR A 145 -18.55 5.41 0.84
C TYR A 145 -20.08 5.51 0.95
N PHE A 146 -20.79 4.38 1.15
CA PHE A 146 -22.25 4.38 1.27
C PHE A 146 -22.73 5.13 2.53
N GLY A 147 -22.04 4.93 3.66
CA GLY A 147 -22.34 5.63 4.91
C GLY A 147 -22.09 7.13 4.78
N GLY A 148 -21.00 7.52 4.12
CA GLY A 148 -20.68 8.93 3.86
C GLY A 148 -21.69 9.62 2.94
N MET A 149 -22.19 8.92 1.92
CA MET A 149 -23.25 9.47 1.05
C MET A 149 -24.57 9.69 1.80
N LYS A 150 -24.93 8.76 2.71
CA LYS A 150 -26.24 8.81 3.37
C LYS A 150 -26.23 9.65 4.65
N PHE A 151 -25.16 9.62 5.42
CA PHE A 151 -25.09 10.21 6.75
C PHE A 151 -23.98 11.26 6.92
N GLY A 152 -23.10 11.44 5.91
CA GLY A 152 -21.94 12.33 6.00
C GLY A 152 -22.32 13.79 6.14
N LYS A 153 -22.04 14.38 7.30
CA LYS A 153 -22.23 15.81 7.60
C LYS A 153 -20.89 16.50 7.80
N ASN A 154 -19.99 15.86 8.55
CA ASN A 154 -18.69 16.41 8.92
C ASN A 154 -17.61 15.85 8.02
N LYS A 155 -16.77 16.73 7.46
CA LYS A 155 -15.67 16.31 6.58
C LYS A 155 -14.52 15.74 7.40
N LEU A 156 -13.96 14.59 6.95
CA LEU A 156 -12.83 13.94 7.61
C LEU A 156 -11.53 14.73 7.39
N SER A 157 -11.26 15.13 6.15
CA SER A 157 -10.07 15.91 5.80
C SER A 157 -10.38 16.83 4.61
N PRO A 158 -10.90 18.07 4.86
CA PRO A 158 -11.40 18.96 3.80
C PRO A 158 -10.33 19.32 2.76
N LYS A 159 -9.07 19.50 3.18
CA LYS A 159 -7.96 19.91 2.30
C LYS A 159 -7.38 18.75 1.47
N ILE A 160 -7.41 17.53 1.99
CA ILE A 160 -6.77 16.36 1.38
C ILE A 160 -7.80 15.58 0.56
N SER A 161 -8.91 15.18 1.19
CA SER A 161 -9.98 14.40 0.58
C SER A 161 -11.35 14.98 0.94
N PRO A 162 -11.87 15.96 0.17
CA PRO A 162 -13.08 16.70 0.52
C PRO A 162 -14.36 15.86 0.46
N ASN A 163 -14.32 14.68 -0.13
CA ASN A 163 -15.47 13.79 -0.24
C ASN A 163 -15.64 12.85 0.96
N LYS A 164 -14.57 12.59 1.72
CA LYS A 164 -14.63 11.72 2.91
C LYS A 164 -15.28 12.44 4.09
N SER A 165 -16.12 11.70 4.84
CA SER A 165 -16.79 12.19 6.06
C SER A 165 -16.41 11.35 7.29
N ILE A 166 -16.49 11.95 8.46
CA ILE A 166 -16.23 11.28 9.74
C ILE A 166 -17.27 10.17 9.95
N GLU A 167 -18.53 10.44 9.68
CA GLU A 167 -19.62 9.47 9.81
C GLU A 167 -19.41 8.27 8.88
N GLY A 168 -18.99 8.53 7.63
CA GLY A 168 -18.63 7.47 6.69
C GLY A 168 -17.48 6.62 7.21
N SER A 169 -16.42 7.25 7.73
CA SER A 169 -15.26 6.56 8.31
C SER A 169 -15.67 5.62 9.46
N VAL A 170 -16.48 6.11 10.38
CA VAL A 170 -16.98 5.30 11.51
C VAL A 170 -17.84 4.14 11.04
N ILE A 171 -18.78 4.38 10.10
CA ILE A 171 -19.65 3.33 9.55
C ILE A 171 -18.79 2.27 8.83
N GLY A 172 -17.80 2.67 8.05
CA GLY A 172 -16.88 1.76 7.39
C GLY A 172 -16.13 0.87 8.37
N SER A 173 -15.56 1.48 9.43
CA SER A 173 -14.84 0.71 10.46
C SER A 173 -15.78 -0.23 11.24
N LEU A 174 -16.96 0.20 11.62
CA LEU A 174 -17.92 -0.66 12.31
C LEU A 174 -18.42 -1.80 11.42
N SER A 175 -18.62 -1.56 10.13
CA SER A 175 -19.05 -2.61 9.19
C SER A 175 -18.00 -3.70 9.02
N SER A 176 -16.71 -3.38 9.14
CA SER A 176 -15.63 -4.36 9.03
C SER A 176 -15.66 -5.43 10.13
N ILE A 177 -16.38 -5.22 11.24
CA ILE A 177 -16.60 -6.23 12.29
C ILE A 177 -17.24 -7.51 11.72
N VAL A 178 -18.04 -7.38 10.66
CA VAL A 178 -18.60 -8.56 9.95
C VAL A 178 -17.48 -9.46 9.43
N ILE A 179 -16.38 -8.87 8.92
CA ILE A 179 -15.22 -9.63 8.47
C ILE A 179 -14.50 -10.30 9.65
N ALA A 180 -14.38 -9.58 10.80
CA ALA A 180 -13.82 -10.18 12.02
C ALA A 180 -14.58 -11.44 12.43
N VAL A 181 -15.91 -11.37 12.50
CA VAL A 181 -16.77 -12.48 12.88
C VAL A 181 -16.68 -13.61 11.86
N LEU A 182 -16.69 -13.29 10.58
CA LEU A 182 -16.58 -14.29 9.50
C LEU A 182 -15.27 -15.07 9.63
N PHE A 183 -14.13 -14.39 9.71
CA PHE A 183 -12.81 -15.03 9.76
C PHE A 183 -12.55 -15.74 11.09
N PHE A 184 -13.06 -15.24 12.20
CA PHE A 184 -13.02 -15.96 13.48
C PHE A 184 -13.73 -17.33 13.40
N ASN A 185 -14.91 -17.39 12.75
CA ASN A 185 -15.68 -18.63 12.67
C ASN A 185 -15.21 -19.60 11.56
N THR A 186 -14.49 -19.12 10.55
CA THR A 186 -14.13 -19.92 9.36
C THR A 186 -12.64 -20.25 9.26
N THR A 187 -11.80 -19.59 10.06
CA THR A 187 -10.34 -19.74 9.99
C THR A 187 -9.73 -19.83 11.39
N SER A 188 -8.47 -20.19 11.46
CA SER A 188 -7.68 -20.21 12.71
C SER A 188 -6.77 -18.98 12.89
N ILE A 189 -7.07 -17.86 12.21
CA ILE A 189 -6.24 -16.63 12.33
C ILE A 189 -6.29 -16.07 13.73
N PHE A 190 -7.46 -16.10 14.36
CA PHE A 190 -7.69 -15.53 15.68
C PHE A 190 -8.17 -16.61 16.67
N SER A 191 -7.57 -16.62 17.86
CA SER A 191 -7.96 -17.48 18.98
C SER A 191 -9.16 -16.96 19.77
N ASN A 192 -9.45 -15.66 19.67
CA ASN A 192 -10.47 -14.97 20.45
C ASN A 192 -11.23 -13.95 19.58
N LEU A 193 -12.56 -13.95 19.66
CA LEU A 193 -13.41 -13.05 18.90
C LEU A 193 -13.14 -11.56 19.24
N LEU A 194 -12.89 -11.24 20.51
CA LEU A 194 -12.60 -9.87 20.92
C LEU A 194 -11.31 -9.36 20.27
N ILE A 195 -10.26 -10.21 20.22
CA ILE A 195 -9.00 -9.90 19.53
C ILE A 195 -9.27 -9.70 18.05
N ALA A 196 -10.04 -10.58 17.40
CA ALA A 196 -10.41 -10.44 16.00
C ALA A 196 -11.07 -9.08 15.72
N ILE A 197 -12.02 -8.65 16.55
CA ILE A 197 -12.71 -7.37 16.43
C ILE A 197 -11.73 -6.20 16.60
N ILE A 198 -10.89 -6.22 17.63
CA ILE A 198 -9.92 -5.14 17.91
C ILE A 198 -8.93 -5.01 16.74
N VAL A 199 -8.33 -6.12 16.29
CA VAL A 199 -7.40 -6.13 15.16
C VAL A 199 -8.07 -5.60 13.90
N THR A 200 -9.30 -6.04 13.61
CA THR A 200 -10.05 -5.60 12.43
C THR A 200 -10.32 -4.09 12.46
N LEU A 201 -10.74 -3.56 13.59
CA LEU A 201 -10.98 -2.12 13.75
C LEU A 201 -9.70 -1.31 13.55
N ILE A 202 -8.58 -1.77 14.12
CA ILE A 202 -7.27 -1.10 13.94
C ILE A 202 -6.86 -1.14 12.46
N VAL A 203 -6.93 -2.31 11.81
CA VAL A 203 -6.58 -2.47 10.39
C VAL A 203 -7.47 -1.59 9.50
N SER A 204 -8.77 -1.53 9.79
CA SER A 204 -9.72 -0.67 9.07
C SER A 204 -9.35 0.82 9.18
N VAL A 205 -9.08 1.30 10.37
CA VAL A 205 -8.68 2.71 10.60
C VAL A 205 -7.35 3.01 9.91
N ILE A 206 -6.35 2.13 10.05
CA ILE A 206 -5.04 2.27 9.41
C ILE A 206 -5.16 2.28 7.88
N GLY A 207 -6.03 1.43 7.29
CA GLY A 207 -6.30 1.45 5.85
C GLY A 207 -6.85 2.80 5.38
N GLN A 208 -7.79 3.37 6.11
CA GLN A 208 -8.31 4.71 5.80
C GLN A 208 -7.23 5.80 5.90
N PHE A 209 -6.28 5.68 6.84
CA PHE A 209 -5.12 6.57 6.90
C PHE A 209 -4.19 6.38 5.70
N GLY A 210 -4.00 5.15 5.20
CA GLY A 210 -3.21 4.87 4.00
C GLY A 210 -3.71 5.64 2.79
N ASP A 211 -5.02 5.58 2.51
CA ASP A 211 -5.66 6.36 1.45
C ASP A 211 -5.54 7.89 1.67
N LEU A 212 -5.62 8.37 2.93
CA LEU A 212 -5.41 9.80 3.21
C LEU A 212 -3.95 10.22 2.97
N ILE A 213 -2.96 9.39 3.30
CA ILE A 213 -1.54 9.64 3.05
C ILE A 213 -1.29 9.75 1.55
N GLU A 214 -1.82 8.80 0.76
CA GLU A 214 -1.74 8.81 -0.69
C GLU A 214 -2.41 10.06 -1.27
N SER A 215 -3.61 10.38 -0.80
CA SER A 215 -4.31 11.59 -1.19
C SER A 215 -3.52 12.86 -0.86
N ALA A 216 -2.88 12.94 0.31
CA ALA A 216 -2.04 14.07 0.70
C ALA A 216 -0.83 14.21 -0.24
N TYR A 217 -0.17 13.09 -0.56
CA TYR A 217 0.94 13.06 -1.52
C TYR A 217 0.51 13.61 -2.89
N LYS A 218 -0.62 13.17 -3.42
CA LYS A 218 -1.16 13.69 -4.69
C LYS A 218 -1.45 15.21 -4.65
N ARG A 219 -1.95 15.73 -3.52
CA ARG A 219 -2.22 17.18 -3.39
C ARG A 219 -0.93 17.98 -3.37
N GLU A 220 0.13 17.50 -2.72
CA GLU A 220 1.44 18.16 -2.72
C GLU A 220 1.97 18.34 -4.14
N TYR A 221 1.83 17.32 -4.99
CA TYR A 221 2.27 17.37 -6.39
C TYR A 221 1.19 17.85 -7.36
N GLN A 222 0.04 18.35 -6.86
CA GLN A 222 -1.06 18.93 -7.65
C GLN A 222 -1.64 17.97 -8.71
N VAL A 223 -1.65 16.69 -8.42
CA VAL A 223 -2.26 15.66 -9.27
C VAL A 223 -3.50 15.06 -8.59
N LYS A 224 -4.36 14.43 -9.38
CA LYS A 224 -5.56 13.74 -8.89
C LYS A 224 -5.34 12.25 -8.78
N ASP A 225 -4.74 11.65 -9.78
CA ASP A 225 -4.44 10.22 -9.87
C ASP A 225 -2.91 10.05 -9.97
N SER A 226 -2.34 9.00 -9.39
CA SER A 226 -0.89 8.78 -9.36
C SER A 226 -0.32 8.55 -10.77
N SER A 227 -1.11 7.91 -11.64
CA SER A 227 -0.79 7.70 -13.06
C SER A 227 -2.04 7.30 -13.86
N ASN A 228 -1.83 6.99 -15.14
CA ASN A 228 -2.83 6.38 -16.03
C ASN A 228 -2.44 4.94 -16.42
N LEU A 229 -1.64 4.24 -15.60
CA LEU A 229 -1.23 2.85 -15.86
C LEU A 229 -2.44 1.91 -15.95
N LEU A 230 -3.45 2.15 -15.12
CA LEU A 230 -4.73 1.44 -15.16
C LEU A 230 -5.79 2.36 -15.78
N PRO A 231 -6.12 2.23 -17.09
CA PRO A 231 -7.03 3.15 -17.77
C PRO A 231 -8.37 3.29 -17.03
N GLY A 232 -8.66 4.51 -16.57
CA GLY A 232 -9.86 4.84 -15.82
C GLY A 232 -9.87 4.43 -14.33
N HIS A 233 -8.77 3.80 -13.83
CA HIS A 233 -8.58 3.42 -12.42
C HIS A 233 -7.41 4.14 -11.75
N GLY A 234 -6.67 4.99 -12.45
CA GLY A 234 -5.47 5.63 -11.91
C GLY A 234 -4.24 4.72 -11.96
N GLY A 235 -3.42 4.79 -10.95
CA GLY A 235 -2.20 4.00 -10.84
C GLY A 235 -2.31 2.79 -9.89
N ILE A 236 -1.19 2.08 -9.78
CA ILE A 236 -1.02 0.99 -8.81
C ILE A 236 -1.01 1.56 -7.38
N PHE A 237 -0.37 2.70 -7.17
CA PHE A 237 -0.35 3.36 -5.87
C PHE A 237 -1.76 3.72 -5.40
N ASP A 238 -2.64 4.25 -6.31
CA ASP A 238 -4.06 4.53 -6.04
C ASP A 238 -4.89 3.27 -5.66
N ARG A 239 -4.41 2.06 -5.93
CA ARG A 239 -5.16 0.80 -5.67
C ARG A 239 -4.66 0.05 -4.44
N PHE A 240 -3.45 0.32 -4.01
CA PHE A 240 -2.81 -0.37 -2.89
C PHE A 240 -2.47 0.56 -1.72
N ASP A 241 -2.85 1.83 -1.76
CA ASP A 241 -2.62 2.84 -0.74
C ASP A 241 -2.99 2.37 0.68
N SER A 242 -4.22 1.88 0.86
CA SER A 242 -4.71 1.32 2.11
C SER A 242 -3.97 0.03 2.50
N VAL A 243 -3.64 -0.82 1.51
CA VAL A 243 -2.97 -2.10 1.72
C VAL A 243 -1.53 -1.89 2.19
N ILE A 244 -0.79 -0.95 1.57
CA ILE A 244 0.62 -0.67 1.87
C ILE A 244 0.82 -0.33 3.34
N LEU A 245 -0.10 0.41 3.96
CA LEU A 245 -0.01 0.76 5.37
C LEU A 245 -0.57 -0.34 6.29
N SER A 246 -1.67 -0.98 5.87
CA SER A 246 -2.36 -1.98 6.71
C SER A 246 -1.64 -3.32 6.79
N ALA A 247 -0.91 -3.73 5.74
CA ALA A 247 -0.24 -5.03 5.74
C ALA A 247 0.86 -5.15 6.82
N PRO A 248 1.78 -4.16 6.99
CA PRO A 248 2.75 -4.17 8.10
C PRO A 248 2.05 -4.12 9.46
N CYS A 249 1.01 -3.29 9.59
CA CYS A 249 0.24 -3.17 10.83
C CYS A 249 -0.39 -4.52 11.22
N LEU A 250 -1.00 -5.22 10.29
CA LEU A 250 -1.60 -6.53 10.55
C LEU A 250 -0.55 -7.55 10.99
N ILE A 251 0.64 -7.59 10.37
CA ILE A 251 1.72 -8.49 10.80
C ILE A 251 2.14 -8.19 12.24
N ILE A 252 2.29 -6.92 12.60
CA ILE A 252 2.64 -6.53 13.96
C ILE A 252 1.55 -7.00 14.95
N LEU A 253 0.28 -6.76 14.64
CA LEU A 253 -0.83 -7.16 15.51
C LEU A 253 -0.93 -8.67 15.68
N LEU A 254 -0.74 -9.45 14.61
CA LEU A 254 -0.73 -10.92 14.66
C LEU A 254 0.44 -11.51 15.46
N ASN A 255 1.53 -10.75 15.66
CA ASN A 255 2.65 -11.18 16.51
C ASN A 255 2.48 -10.75 17.98
N ILE A 256 1.59 -9.80 18.27
CA ILE A 256 1.30 -9.33 19.64
C ILE A 256 0.22 -10.19 20.29
N PHE A 257 -0.78 -10.60 19.53
CA PHE A 257 -1.98 -11.33 19.96
C PHE A 257 -2.01 -12.78 19.49
#